data_02179dd831b4b4baf55a63cfed652de4
#
_entry.id   02179dd831b4b4baf55a63cfed652de4
#
_cell.length_a   1.000
_cell.length_b   1.000
_cell.length_c   1.000
_cell.angle_alpha   90.00
_cell.angle_beta   90.00
_cell.angle_gamma   90.00
#
_symmetry.space_group_name_H-M   'P 1'
#
loop_
_entity.id
_entity.type
_entity.pdbx_description
1 polymer ?
#
loop_
_entity_poly.entity_id
_entity_poly.type
_entity_poly.pdbx_seq_one_letter_code
_entity_poly.pdbx_strand_id
1 'polypeptide(L)'
;MDIQIVSNDFLENIFILDEEDESFYYFLIDSSNFLGVENFLKEFPLEGGNYINLYADFSENLQENGALLYSFTNKECLNNIEQIKRIMVCGGFNFFNSNFEMEDIEDHLEDLMEIRQPNGKSALLRIQDNFAFHATVSVINSLKWKQVLSYKINYWIWQNVNNVFYRIDNILNNRTKLTTLSFSKEEFE
;
A
#
# COMPACT_ATOMS: atom_id res chain seq x y z
N MET A 1 7.47 15.56 -13.54
CA MET A 1 6.51 14.96 -12.60
C MET A 1 5.17 15.52 -13.00
N ASP A 2 4.31 14.70 -13.54
CA ASP A 2 2.99 15.15 -13.97
C ASP A 2 2.06 15.13 -12.76
N ILE A 3 1.45 16.26 -12.42
CA ILE A 3 0.44 16.36 -11.37
C ILE A 3 -0.90 16.14 -12.03
N GLN A 4 -1.57 15.06 -11.65
CA GLN A 4 -2.92 14.79 -12.10
C GLN A 4 -3.88 15.12 -10.95
N ILE A 5 -4.79 16.07 -11.16
CA ILE A 5 -5.87 16.36 -10.22
C ILE A 5 -6.90 15.26 -10.39
N VAL A 6 -7.24 14.61 -9.30
CA VAL A 6 -8.16 13.46 -9.30
C VAL A 6 -9.42 13.85 -8.57
N SER A 7 -10.57 13.59 -9.22
CA SER A 7 -11.90 13.90 -8.70
C SER A 7 -12.34 12.91 -7.60
N ASN A 8 -13.46 13.21 -6.94
CA ASN A 8 -14.13 12.36 -5.93
C ASN A 8 -14.33 10.90 -6.36
N ASP A 9 -14.42 10.66 -7.66
CA ASP A 9 -14.59 9.33 -8.24
C ASP A 9 -13.29 8.52 -8.29
N PHE A 10 -12.18 9.01 -7.67
CA PHE A 10 -10.86 8.37 -7.81
C PHE A 10 -10.85 6.93 -7.32
N LEU A 11 -11.36 6.68 -6.12
CA LEU A 11 -11.42 5.31 -5.58
C LEU A 11 -12.36 4.45 -6.39
N GLU A 12 -13.52 5.00 -6.75
CA GLU A 12 -14.47 4.32 -7.63
C GLU A 12 -13.82 4.01 -8.99
N ASN A 13 -13.12 4.95 -9.57
CA ASN A 13 -12.41 4.75 -10.84
C ASN A 13 -11.24 3.76 -10.75
N ILE A 14 -10.60 3.63 -9.58
CA ILE A 14 -9.56 2.60 -9.39
C ILE A 14 -10.19 1.21 -9.32
N PHE A 15 -11.35 1.07 -8.66
CA PHE A 15 -12.00 -0.22 -8.41
C PHE A 15 -13.07 -0.60 -9.44
N ILE A 16 -13.55 0.35 -10.26
CA ILE A 16 -14.53 0.10 -11.33
C ILE A 16 -13.89 -0.52 -12.58
N LEU A 17 -12.57 -0.59 -12.63
CA LEU A 17 -11.88 -1.13 -13.80
C LEU A 17 -12.11 -2.64 -13.90
N ASP A 18 -13.04 -2.98 -14.78
CA ASP A 18 -13.26 -4.31 -15.35
C ASP A 18 -13.76 -5.38 -14.37
N GLU A 19 -15.06 -5.74 -14.47
CA GLU A 19 -15.62 -6.89 -13.76
C GLU A 19 -14.94 -8.23 -14.15
N GLU A 20 -14.15 -8.24 -15.21
CA GLU A 20 -13.36 -9.40 -15.70
C GLU A 20 -11.91 -9.39 -15.17
N ASP A 21 -11.50 -8.38 -14.39
CA ASP A 21 -10.15 -8.32 -13.86
C ASP A 21 -10.00 -9.29 -12.66
N GLU A 22 -9.25 -10.36 -12.87
CA GLU A 22 -8.90 -11.35 -11.84
C GLU A 22 -7.80 -10.85 -10.89
N SER A 23 -7.44 -9.57 -10.93
CA SER A 23 -6.41 -9.02 -10.07
C SER A 23 -6.90 -8.79 -8.63
N PHE A 24 -5.95 -8.79 -7.70
CA PHE A 24 -6.18 -8.47 -6.30
C PHE A 24 -5.72 -7.05 -5.98
N TYR A 25 -6.41 -6.43 -5.05
CA TYR A 25 -6.06 -5.14 -4.47
C TYR A 25 -5.52 -5.34 -3.06
N TYR A 26 -4.30 -4.93 -2.84
CA TYR A 26 -3.59 -5.09 -1.59
C TYR A 26 -3.50 -3.77 -0.85
N PHE A 27 -3.93 -3.77 0.42
CA PHE A 27 -3.83 -2.61 1.29
C PHE A 27 -2.80 -2.89 2.38
N LEU A 28 -1.77 -2.07 2.40
CA LEU A 28 -0.71 -2.14 3.40
C LEU A 28 -0.95 -1.06 4.45
N ILE A 29 -1.32 -1.49 5.65
CA ILE A 29 -1.79 -0.63 6.73
C ILE A 29 -0.76 -0.59 7.85
N ASP A 30 -0.32 0.60 8.23
CA ASP A 30 0.46 0.82 9.44
C ASP A 30 -0.47 0.89 10.65
N SER A 31 -0.64 -0.23 11.37
CA SER A 31 -1.53 -0.30 12.50
C SER A 31 -1.11 0.60 13.67
N SER A 32 0.16 1.04 13.72
CA SER A 32 0.63 1.96 14.75
C SER A 32 -0.09 3.32 14.71
N ASN A 33 -0.60 3.73 13.55
CA ASN A 33 -1.43 4.94 13.42
C ASN A 33 -2.83 4.79 14.03
N PHE A 34 -3.23 3.58 14.39
CA PHE A 34 -4.53 3.23 14.94
C PHE A 34 -4.45 2.64 16.36
N LEU A 35 -3.36 2.90 17.07
CA LEU A 35 -3.07 2.36 18.39
C LEU A 35 -2.93 0.83 18.41
N GLY A 36 -2.49 0.23 17.32
CA GLY A 36 -2.18 -1.17 17.19
C GLY A 36 -3.20 -1.98 16.39
N VAL A 37 -2.84 -3.23 16.12
CA VAL A 37 -3.60 -4.18 15.30
C VAL A 37 -5.00 -4.41 15.85
N GLU A 38 -5.14 -4.67 17.14
CA GLU A 38 -6.43 -4.97 17.78
C GLU A 38 -7.42 -3.80 17.65
N ASN A 39 -6.95 -2.57 17.91
CA ASN A 39 -7.78 -1.38 17.79
C ASN A 39 -8.16 -1.13 16.32
N PHE A 40 -7.23 -1.29 15.40
CA PHE A 40 -7.53 -1.15 13.98
C PHE A 40 -8.64 -2.11 13.55
N LEU A 41 -8.52 -3.39 13.83
CA LEU A 41 -9.52 -4.40 13.47
C LEU A 41 -10.91 -4.13 14.06
N LYS A 42 -10.96 -3.53 15.25
CA LYS A 42 -12.20 -3.15 15.91
C LYS A 42 -12.86 -1.92 15.31
N GLU A 43 -12.06 -0.89 14.96
CA GLU A 43 -12.58 0.41 14.48
C GLU A 43 -12.89 0.42 12.98
N PHE A 44 -12.16 -0.41 12.23
CA PHE A 44 -12.25 -0.51 10.78
C PHE A 44 -12.52 -1.96 10.36
N PRO A 45 -13.71 -2.50 10.66
CA PRO A 45 -14.06 -3.84 10.24
C PRO A 45 -14.20 -3.87 8.72
N LEU A 46 -13.26 -4.53 8.05
CA LEU A 46 -13.27 -4.74 6.62
C LEU A 46 -13.94 -6.08 6.31
N GLU A 47 -14.97 -6.06 5.48
CA GLU A 47 -15.78 -7.24 5.14
C GLU A 47 -15.19 -7.98 3.92
N GLY A 48 -15.17 -9.29 3.99
CA GLY A 48 -14.50 -10.12 3.00
C GLY A 48 -12.98 -9.93 3.07
N GLY A 49 -12.30 -10.38 2.05
CA GLY A 49 -10.84 -10.28 1.99
C GLY A 49 -10.11 -11.15 3.02
N ASN A 50 -8.86 -11.35 2.76
CA ASN A 50 -7.94 -12.01 3.69
C ASN A 50 -6.97 -10.97 4.21
N TYR A 51 -6.44 -11.19 5.42
CA TYR A 51 -5.34 -10.36 5.91
C TYR A 51 -4.30 -11.19 6.67
N ILE A 52 -3.08 -10.68 6.64
CA ILE A 52 -1.96 -11.19 7.43
C ILE A 52 -1.28 -10.04 8.16
N ASN A 53 -0.60 -10.37 9.26
CA ASN A 53 0.30 -9.45 9.93
C ASN A 53 1.73 -9.77 9.49
N LEU A 54 2.33 -8.91 8.69
CA LEU A 54 3.70 -9.10 8.17
C LEU A 54 4.78 -9.14 9.27
N TYR A 55 4.40 -8.85 10.52
CA TYR A 55 5.31 -8.91 11.67
C TYR A 55 4.99 -10.09 12.60
N ALA A 56 4.24 -11.09 12.13
CA ALA A 56 3.82 -12.24 12.94
C ALA A 56 5.00 -13.00 13.58
N ASP A 57 6.14 -13.06 12.90
CA ASP A 57 7.34 -13.76 13.36
C ASP A 57 8.33 -12.87 14.15
N PHE A 58 7.97 -11.59 14.37
CA PHE A 58 8.81 -10.66 15.13
C PHE A 58 8.45 -10.65 16.63
N SER A 59 9.08 -9.75 17.38
CA SER A 59 8.78 -9.58 18.81
C SER A 59 7.35 -9.12 19.05
N GLU A 60 6.75 -9.48 20.19
CA GLU A 60 5.37 -9.16 20.56
C GLU A 60 5.00 -7.68 20.32
N ASN A 61 5.87 -6.75 20.73
CA ASN A 61 5.65 -5.31 20.51
C ASN A 61 5.57 -4.94 19.02
N LEU A 62 6.32 -5.61 18.16
CA LEU A 62 6.25 -5.40 16.71
C LEU A 62 5.00 -6.03 16.12
N GLN A 63 4.57 -7.21 16.63
CA GLN A 63 3.32 -7.84 16.21
C GLN A 63 2.11 -6.98 16.54
N GLU A 64 2.05 -6.41 17.75
CA GLU A 64 0.96 -5.54 18.21
C GLU A 64 0.82 -4.26 17.40
N ASN A 65 1.93 -3.73 16.85
CA ASN A 65 1.98 -2.50 16.08
C ASN A 65 2.42 -2.76 14.63
N GLY A 66 2.12 -3.94 14.13
CA GLY A 66 2.64 -4.43 12.86
C GLY A 66 1.98 -3.85 11.62
N ALA A 67 2.56 -4.21 10.49
CA ALA A 67 1.98 -3.97 9.18
C ALA A 67 0.92 -5.03 8.90
N LEU A 68 -0.30 -4.58 8.59
CA LEU A 68 -1.35 -5.47 8.11
C LEU A 68 -1.41 -5.40 6.58
N LEU A 69 -1.35 -6.55 5.95
CA LEU A 69 -1.58 -6.70 4.53
C LEU A 69 -2.96 -7.30 4.31
N TYR A 70 -3.86 -6.53 3.70
CA TYR A 70 -5.18 -7.00 3.27
C TYR A 70 -5.17 -7.28 1.78
N SER A 71 -5.86 -8.35 1.37
CA SER A 71 -6.12 -8.70 -0.03
C SER A 71 -7.62 -8.69 -0.29
N PHE A 72 -8.04 -7.99 -1.34
CA PHE A 72 -9.42 -7.89 -1.79
C PHE A 72 -9.53 -8.15 -3.27
N THR A 73 -10.63 -8.76 -3.67
CA THR A 73 -11.13 -8.69 -5.04
C THR A 73 -11.71 -7.30 -5.33
N ASN A 74 -11.94 -6.97 -6.58
CA ASN A 74 -12.58 -5.72 -6.98
C ASN A 74 -13.93 -5.50 -6.28
N LYS A 75 -14.76 -6.55 -6.23
CA LYS A 75 -16.08 -6.51 -5.57
C LYS A 75 -15.97 -6.24 -4.07
N GLU A 76 -15.02 -6.84 -3.40
CA GLU A 76 -14.79 -6.62 -1.97
C GLU A 76 -14.27 -5.21 -1.69
N CYS A 77 -13.44 -4.64 -2.57
CA CYS A 77 -13.05 -3.23 -2.49
C CYS A 77 -14.26 -2.28 -2.54
N LEU A 78 -15.17 -2.52 -3.49
CA LEU A 78 -16.39 -1.70 -3.61
C LEU A 78 -17.29 -1.82 -2.37
N ASN A 79 -17.41 -3.01 -1.79
CA ASN A 79 -18.18 -3.21 -0.56
C ASN A 79 -17.56 -2.49 0.65
N ASN A 80 -16.26 -2.26 0.66
CA ASN A 80 -15.52 -1.62 1.75
C ASN A 80 -15.16 -0.15 1.46
N ILE A 81 -15.66 0.46 0.40
CA ILE A 81 -15.19 1.77 -0.10
C ILE A 81 -15.24 2.87 0.96
N GLU A 82 -16.29 2.91 1.77
CA GLU A 82 -16.43 3.92 2.83
C GLU A 82 -15.41 3.70 3.97
N GLN A 83 -15.12 2.46 4.33
CA GLN A 83 -14.08 2.17 5.32
C GLN A 83 -12.68 2.49 4.77
N ILE A 84 -12.44 2.17 3.51
CA ILE A 84 -11.19 2.51 2.82
C ILE A 84 -10.98 4.04 2.81
N LYS A 85 -12.00 4.84 2.49
CA LYS A 85 -11.95 6.31 2.57
C LYS A 85 -11.57 6.79 3.98
N ARG A 86 -12.19 6.23 5.02
CA ARG A 86 -11.88 6.58 6.41
C ARG A 86 -10.43 6.26 6.78
N ILE A 87 -9.93 5.10 6.37
CA ILE A 87 -8.53 4.71 6.58
C ILE A 87 -7.59 5.68 5.88
N MET A 88 -7.90 6.08 4.64
CA MET A 88 -7.10 7.06 3.88
C MET A 88 -6.98 8.40 4.60
N VAL A 89 -8.09 8.89 5.18
CA VAL A 89 -8.08 10.15 5.96
C VAL A 89 -7.14 10.06 7.15
N CYS A 90 -7.05 8.91 7.80
CA CYS A 90 -6.13 8.68 8.91
C CYS A 90 -4.65 8.59 8.47
N GLY A 91 -4.37 8.51 7.16
CA GLY A 91 -3.01 8.54 6.63
C GLY A 91 -2.16 7.31 6.93
N GLY A 92 -2.80 6.21 7.25
CA GLY A 92 -2.12 5.01 7.76
C GLY A 92 -1.95 3.88 6.77
N PHE A 93 -2.22 4.09 5.46
CA PHE A 93 -2.10 3.01 4.52
C PHE A 93 -1.54 3.40 3.16
N ASN A 94 -1.09 2.40 2.43
CA ASN A 94 -0.84 2.47 1.01
C ASN A 94 -1.39 1.21 0.33
N PHE A 95 -1.53 1.22 -0.99
CA PHE A 95 -2.09 0.08 -1.69
C PHE A 95 -1.45 -0.17 -3.05
N PHE A 96 -1.59 -1.38 -3.52
CA PHE A 96 -1.11 -1.78 -4.83
C PHE A 96 -2.04 -2.84 -5.44
N ASN A 97 -1.93 -3.02 -6.74
CA ASN A 97 -2.65 -4.03 -7.50
C ASN A 97 -1.68 -5.12 -7.99
N SER A 98 -2.13 -6.37 -7.95
CA SER A 98 -1.33 -7.53 -8.36
C SER A 98 -2.22 -8.66 -8.90
N ASN A 99 -1.67 -9.46 -9.81
CA ASN A 99 -2.29 -10.70 -10.29
C ASN A 99 -1.81 -11.93 -9.49
N PHE A 100 -1.00 -11.74 -8.48
CA PHE A 100 -0.46 -12.79 -7.63
C PHE A 100 -1.24 -12.89 -6.33
N GLU A 101 -1.33 -14.11 -5.79
CA GLU A 101 -1.99 -14.40 -4.53
C GLU A 101 -1.19 -13.88 -3.32
N MET A 102 -1.84 -13.88 -2.15
CA MET A 102 -1.31 -13.27 -0.93
C MET A 102 0.05 -13.85 -0.51
N GLU A 103 0.23 -15.16 -0.58
CA GLU A 103 1.49 -15.83 -0.22
C GLU A 103 2.68 -15.32 -1.04
N ASP A 104 2.50 -15.19 -2.36
CA ASP A 104 3.52 -14.66 -3.27
C ASP A 104 3.87 -13.20 -2.99
N ILE A 105 2.88 -12.43 -2.55
CA ILE A 105 3.02 -11.02 -2.21
C ILE A 105 3.68 -10.86 -0.84
N GLU A 106 3.33 -11.71 0.14
CA GLU A 106 3.95 -11.76 1.46
C GLU A 106 5.46 -11.94 1.33
N ASP A 107 5.90 -13.01 0.66
CA ASP A 107 7.32 -13.29 0.39
C ASP A 107 8.03 -12.09 -0.24
N HIS A 108 7.37 -11.45 -1.22
CA HIS A 108 7.94 -10.30 -1.91
C HIS A 108 8.11 -9.09 -0.99
N LEU A 109 7.13 -8.81 -0.12
CA LEU A 109 7.18 -7.70 0.83
C LEU A 109 8.20 -7.96 1.94
N GLU A 110 8.34 -9.19 2.41
CA GLU A 110 9.36 -9.58 3.38
C GLU A 110 10.77 -9.31 2.85
N ASP A 111 11.03 -9.70 1.60
CA ASP A 111 12.30 -9.40 0.91
C ASP A 111 12.58 -7.88 0.83
N LEU A 112 11.52 -7.06 0.63
CA LEU A 112 11.65 -5.61 0.59
C LEU A 112 11.88 -4.99 1.97
N MET A 113 11.33 -5.60 3.02
CA MET A 113 11.47 -5.10 4.38
C MET A 113 12.86 -5.34 4.96
N GLU A 114 13.59 -6.37 4.52
CA GLU A 114 14.94 -6.63 5.01
C GLU A 114 15.97 -5.76 4.27
N ILE A 115 16.59 -4.84 4.99
CA ILE A 115 17.71 -4.03 4.47
C ILE A 115 19.01 -4.48 5.10
N ARG A 116 20.01 -4.85 4.28
CA ARG A 116 21.38 -5.06 4.72
C ARG A 116 22.16 -3.75 4.71
N GLN A 117 22.58 -3.34 5.90
CA GLN A 117 23.43 -2.17 6.07
C GLN A 117 24.88 -2.47 5.67
N PRO A 118 25.69 -1.44 5.31
CA PRO A 118 27.11 -1.62 4.96
C PRO A 118 27.95 -2.25 6.07
N ASN A 119 27.53 -2.14 7.33
CA ASN A 119 28.18 -2.75 8.49
C ASN A 119 27.80 -4.23 8.72
N GLY A 120 27.05 -4.84 7.81
CA GLY A 120 26.59 -6.21 7.87
C GLY A 120 25.38 -6.46 8.79
N LYS A 121 24.83 -5.43 9.42
CA LYS A 121 23.60 -5.56 10.22
C LYS A 121 22.37 -5.50 9.33
N SER A 122 21.37 -6.28 9.65
CA SER A 122 20.03 -6.13 9.05
C SER A 122 19.27 -4.99 9.73
N ALA A 123 18.45 -4.30 8.96
CA ALA A 123 17.50 -3.31 9.43
C ALA A 123 16.15 -3.59 8.77
N LEU A 124 15.07 -3.29 9.49
CA LEU A 124 13.71 -3.41 9.00
C LEU A 124 13.29 -2.12 8.32
N LEU A 125 12.95 -2.18 7.04
CA LEU A 125 12.31 -1.08 6.34
C LEU A 125 10.81 -1.15 6.59
N ARG A 126 10.24 -0.12 7.20
CA ARG A 126 8.80 -0.02 7.45
C ARG A 126 8.09 0.47 6.19
N ILE A 127 7.88 -0.43 5.23
CA ILE A 127 7.23 -0.11 3.95
C ILE A 127 5.76 0.33 4.12
N GLN A 128 5.11 -0.06 5.21
CA GLN A 128 3.77 0.38 5.59
C GLN A 128 3.73 1.83 6.10
N ASP A 129 4.82 2.32 6.65
CA ASP A 129 4.97 3.71 7.08
C ASP A 129 5.11 4.60 5.84
N ASN A 130 4.08 5.36 5.55
CA ASN A 130 4.02 6.22 4.37
C ASN A 130 5.17 7.23 4.28
N PHE A 131 5.65 7.72 5.43
CA PHE A 131 6.78 8.65 5.48
C PHE A 131 8.10 7.93 5.14
N ALA A 132 8.35 6.78 5.78
CA ALA A 132 9.54 5.98 5.51
C ALA A 132 9.54 5.47 4.06
N PHE A 133 8.39 5.02 3.57
CA PHE A 133 8.23 4.57 2.19
C PHE A 133 8.50 5.71 1.20
N HIS A 134 7.87 6.88 1.38
CA HIS A 134 8.08 8.04 0.51
C HIS A 134 9.55 8.52 0.51
N ALA A 135 10.19 8.56 1.67
CA ALA A 135 11.61 8.92 1.78
C ALA A 135 12.50 7.92 1.03
N THR A 136 12.20 6.62 1.17
CA THR A 136 12.92 5.54 0.48
C THR A 136 12.75 5.67 -1.04
N VAL A 137 11.51 5.88 -1.50
CA VAL A 137 11.17 6.10 -2.90
C VAL A 137 11.94 7.26 -3.50
N SER A 138 12.10 8.34 -2.77
CA SER A 138 12.76 9.56 -3.24
C SER A 138 14.27 9.38 -3.50
N VAL A 139 14.91 8.39 -2.87
CA VAL A 139 16.35 8.11 -3.01
C VAL A 139 16.64 6.88 -3.88
N ILE A 140 15.65 6.06 -4.13
CA ILE A 140 15.78 4.88 -4.98
C ILE A 140 15.83 5.30 -6.46
N ASN A 141 16.83 4.84 -7.17
CA ASN A 141 16.90 5.06 -8.62
C ASN A 141 15.94 4.14 -9.39
N SER A 142 15.69 4.46 -10.66
CA SER A 142 14.75 3.73 -11.52
C SER A 142 15.02 2.22 -11.66
N LEU A 143 16.27 1.78 -11.45
CA LEU A 143 16.64 0.36 -11.50
C LEU A 143 16.18 -0.39 -10.26
N LYS A 144 16.28 0.22 -9.08
CA LYS A 144 15.78 -0.38 -7.82
C LYS A 144 14.25 -0.39 -7.76
N TRP A 145 13.58 0.59 -8.36
CA TRP A 145 12.12 0.56 -8.51
C TRP A 145 11.61 -0.68 -9.24
N LYS A 146 12.35 -1.16 -10.23
CA LYS A 146 12.04 -2.41 -10.91
C LYS A 146 12.10 -3.63 -9.98
N GLN A 147 12.94 -3.57 -8.97
CA GLN A 147 13.01 -4.61 -7.94
C GLN A 147 11.84 -4.50 -6.94
N VAL A 148 11.48 -3.28 -6.55
CA VAL A 148 10.35 -3.02 -5.63
C VAL A 148 9.03 -3.45 -6.26
N LEU A 149 8.74 -3.00 -7.48
CA LEU A 149 7.52 -3.40 -8.16
C LEU A 149 7.60 -4.85 -8.63
N SER A 150 8.79 -5.30 -9.04
CA SER A 150 9.00 -6.60 -9.68
C SER A 150 7.95 -6.88 -10.78
N TYR A 151 7.83 -8.13 -11.19
CA TYR A 151 6.73 -8.58 -12.06
C TYR A 151 5.44 -8.88 -11.28
N LYS A 152 5.49 -8.83 -9.95
CA LYS A 152 4.36 -9.18 -9.08
C LYS A 152 3.41 -8.01 -8.82
N ILE A 153 3.84 -6.77 -9.00
CA ILE A 153 3.03 -5.57 -8.72
C ILE A 153 2.80 -4.77 -9.99
N ASN A 154 1.52 -4.56 -10.33
CA ASN A 154 1.14 -3.81 -11.52
C ASN A 154 1.30 -2.30 -11.33
N TYR A 155 0.84 -1.80 -10.20
CA TYR A 155 1.07 -0.42 -9.76
C TYR A 155 0.98 -0.32 -8.24
N TRP A 156 1.59 0.73 -7.69
CA TRP A 156 1.56 1.03 -6.26
C TRP A 156 1.16 2.48 -6.03
N ILE A 157 0.25 2.73 -5.09
CA ILE A 157 -0.21 4.05 -4.69
C ILE A 157 0.03 4.22 -3.19
N TRP A 158 0.61 5.36 -2.81
CA TRP A 158 0.83 5.73 -1.42
C TRP A 158 0.58 7.20 -1.19
N GLN A 159 0.27 7.55 0.04
CA GLN A 159 0.05 8.91 0.50
C GLN A 159 1.30 9.41 1.24
N ASN A 160 1.69 10.66 1.04
CA ASN A 160 2.71 11.30 1.88
C ASN A 160 2.09 12.07 3.04
N VAL A 161 2.95 12.64 3.91
CA VAL A 161 2.56 13.42 5.09
C VAL A 161 1.75 14.69 4.79
N ASN A 162 1.74 15.15 3.54
CA ASN A 162 1.00 16.33 3.10
C ASN A 162 -0.33 15.96 2.41
N ASN A 163 -0.79 14.75 2.59
CA ASN A 163 -1.98 14.19 1.93
C ASN A 163 -1.89 14.23 0.39
N VAL A 164 -0.68 14.19 -0.15
CA VAL A 164 -0.45 14.05 -1.58
C VAL A 164 -0.25 12.58 -1.92
N PHE A 165 -1.01 12.10 -2.89
CA PHE A 165 -0.90 10.72 -3.36
C PHE A 165 0.07 10.61 -4.53
N TYR A 166 0.82 9.55 -4.52
CA TYR A 166 1.77 9.20 -5.58
C TYR A 166 1.39 7.85 -6.13
N ARG A 167 1.52 7.71 -7.42
CA ARG A 167 1.33 6.43 -8.12
C ARG A 167 2.58 6.09 -8.92
N ILE A 168 3.02 4.85 -8.82
CA ILE A 168 4.04 4.30 -9.68
C ILE A 168 3.48 3.09 -10.42
N ASP A 169 3.58 3.10 -11.73
CA ASP A 169 3.11 2.04 -12.60
C ASP A 169 4.27 1.17 -13.07
N ASN A 170 4.06 -0.14 -13.03
CA ASN A 170 4.95 -1.12 -13.64
C ASN A 170 4.60 -1.26 -15.13
N ILE A 171 5.12 -0.36 -15.95
CA ILE A 171 4.83 -0.38 -17.38
C ILE A 171 5.67 -1.47 -18.05
N LEU A 172 5.00 -2.34 -18.79
CA LEU A 172 5.61 -3.32 -19.67
C LEU A 172 6.72 -2.67 -20.51
N ASN A 173 7.87 -3.33 -20.65
CA ASN A 173 9.09 -2.85 -21.31
C ASN A 173 10.06 -2.04 -20.45
N ASN A 174 10.16 -2.32 -19.17
CA ASN A 174 11.17 -1.77 -18.29
C ASN A 174 11.07 -0.24 -18.03
N ARG A 175 9.90 0.34 -18.14
CA ARG A 175 9.66 1.74 -17.78
C ARG A 175 8.77 1.83 -16.56
N THR A 176 9.17 2.62 -15.57
CA THR A 176 8.32 3.02 -14.46
C THR A 176 7.88 4.46 -14.68
N LYS A 177 6.61 4.74 -14.43
CA LYS A 177 6.07 6.10 -14.49
C LYS A 177 5.61 6.49 -13.09
N LEU A 178 6.23 7.52 -12.53
CA LEU A 178 5.78 8.13 -11.28
C LEU A 178 4.82 9.28 -11.60
N THR A 179 3.63 9.19 -11.07
CA THR A 179 2.59 10.22 -11.19
C THR A 179 2.24 10.73 -9.81
N THR A 180 2.09 12.05 -9.68
CA THR A 180 1.56 12.66 -8.45
C THR A 180 0.06 12.87 -8.62
N LEU A 181 -0.70 12.40 -7.64
CA LEU A 181 -2.14 12.56 -7.57
C LEU A 181 -2.44 13.58 -6.48
N SER A 182 -3.24 14.60 -6.75
CA SER A 182 -3.68 15.54 -5.74
C SER A 182 -5.21 15.52 -5.64
N PHE A 183 -5.72 15.59 -4.41
CA PHE A 183 -7.14 15.68 -4.11
C PHE A 183 -7.46 17.08 -3.62
N SER A 184 -8.64 17.59 -3.93
CA SER A 184 -9.14 18.80 -3.29
C SER A 184 -9.60 18.48 -1.86
N LYS A 185 -9.40 19.41 -0.91
CA LYS A 185 -9.83 19.23 0.49
C LYS A 185 -11.34 19.06 0.64
N GLU A 186 -12.12 19.52 -0.33
CA GLU A 186 -13.59 19.47 -0.32
C GLU A 186 -14.15 18.05 -0.51
N GLU A 187 -13.30 17.08 -0.80
CA GLU A 187 -13.69 15.71 -1.11
C GLU A 187 -13.72 14.78 0.11
N PHE A 188 -13.33 15.28 1.29
CA PHE A 188 -13.25 14.49 2.52
C PHE A 188 -14.06 15.07 3.70
N GLU A 189 -14.86 16.13 3.46
CA GLU A 189 -15.86 16.65 4.39
C GLU A 189 -17.25 16.06 4.06
#